data_cfe132e9405b3348aa5e35cf8eacb894
#
_entry.id   cfe132e9405b3348aa5e35cf8eacb894
#
_cell.length_a   1.000
_cell.length_b   1.000
_cell.length_c   1.000
_cell.angle_alpha   90.00
_cell.angle_beta   90.00
_cell.angle_gamma   90.00
#
_symmetry.space_group_name_H-M   'P 1'
#
loop_
_entity.id
_entity.type
_entity.pdbx_description
1 polymer ?
#
loop_
_entity_poly.entity_id
_entity_poly.type
_entity_poly.pdbx_seq_one_letter_code
_entity_poly.pdbx_strand_id
1 'polypeptide(L)'
;MKIILCSACDVPKLSEMNKYLIEDEKSHNHMHLVELEHRMSEFLDREYNAYLFIEEEKVVGYALVKYLPDGYYLRQFFIDRDFRRRHLGTAAFNELLKELNAESIIIDCLPWNEAGLSFWKSLGFKEAAITMKLKKS
;
A
#
# COMPACT_ATOMS: atom_id res chain seq x y z
N MET A 1 -17.10 -2.25 5.27
CA MET A 1 -15.62 -2.13 5.33
C MET A 1 -15.24 -1.23 6.49
N LYS A 2 -14.43 -1.75 7.39
CA LYS A 2 -13.84 -0.95 8.46
C LYS A 2 -12.38 -0.67 8.16
N ILE A 3 -11.89 0.47 8.62
CA ILE A 3 -10.49 0.82 8.54
C ILE A 3 -9.98 1.08 9.95
N ILE A 4 -8.82 0.51 10.29
CA ILE A 4 -8.25 0.58 11.64
C ILE A 4 -6.80 1.06 11.57
N LEU A 5 -6.48 2.10 12.33
CA LEU A 5 -5.11 2.58 12.47
C LEU A 5 -4.29 1.53 13.22
N CYS A 6 -3.15 1.16 12.66
CA CYS A 6 -2.27 0.14 13.24
C CYS A 6 -1.38 0.69 14.34
N SER A 7 -0.91 -0.24 15.18
CA SER A 7 0.11 0.01 16.20
C SER A 7 1.27 -0.97 15.99
N ALA A 8 2.26 -0.91 16.87
CA ALA A 8 3.42 -1.81 16.81
C ALA A 8 3.02 -3.29 16.87
N CYS A 9 1.90 -3.60 17.52
CA CYS A 9 1.39 -4.98 17.61
C CYS A 9 1.02 -5.57 16.25
N ASP A 10 0.76 -4.72 15.26
CA ASP A 10 0.33 -5.15 13.92
C ASP A 10 1.49 -5.40 12.96
N VAL A 11 2.72 -5.11 13.37
CA VAL A 11 3.91 -5.26 12.51
C VAL A 11 4.03 -6.65 11.90
N PRO A 12 3.86 -7.76 12.65
CA PRO A 12 3.97 -9.08 12.04
C PRO A 12 2.95 -9.31 10.91
N LYS A 13 1.70 -8.92 11.12
CA LYS A 13 0.65 -9.08 10.10
C LYS A 13 0.90 -8.19 8.89
N LEU A 14 1.27 -6.94 9.13
CA LEU A 14 1.61 -5.99 8.06
C LEU A 14 2.78 -6.50 7.22
N SER A 15 3.79 -7.05 7.87
CA SER A 15 5.00 -7.52 7.18
C SER A 15 4.73 -8.77 6.34
N GLU A 16 3.89 -9.67 6.84
CA GLU A 16 3.43 -10.84 6.07
C GLU A 16 2.72 -10.39 4.80
N MET A 17 1.78 -9.45 4.93
CA MET A 17 1.06 -8.89 3.78
C MET A 17 1.99 -8.13 2.83
N ASN A 18 2.98 -7.41 3.38
CA ASN A 18 3.97 -6.72 2.56
C ASN A 18 4.79 -7.69 1.70
N LYS A 19 5.11 -8.86 2.25
CA LYS A 19 5.80 -9.89 1.48
C LYS A 19 4.97 -10.34 0.28
N TYR A 20 3.68 -10.56 0.48
CA TYR A 20 2.78 -10.92 -0.61
C TYR A 20 2.63 -9.79 -1.64
N LEU A 21 2.60 -8.55 -1.18
CA LEU A 21 2.54 -7.39 -2.07
C LEU A 21 3.78 -7.32 -2.98
N ILE A 22 4.96 -7.53 -2.41
CA ILE A 22 6.22 -7.55 -3.17
C ILE A 22 6.17 -8.61 -4.27
N GLU A 23 5.65 -9.80 -3.94
CA GLU A 23 5.48 -10.88 -4.91
C GLU A 23 4.47 -10.50 -6.01
N ASP A 24 3.34 -9.91 -5.62
CA ASP A 24 2.30 -9.50 -6.56
C ASP A 24 2.77 -8.44 -7.55
N GLU A 25 3.58 -7.51 -7.06
CA GLU A 25 4.12 -6.42 -7.88
C GLU A 25 5.30 -6.86 -8.72
N LYS A 26 5.78 -8.08 -8.53
CA LYS A 26 7.00 -8.58 -9.16
C LYS A 26 8.18 -7.62 -8.94
N SER A 27 8.24 -7.11 -7.73
CA SER A 27 9.30 -6.18 -7.30
C SER A 27 10.63 -6.92 -7.23
N HIS A 28 11.72 -6.19 -7.44
CA HIS A 28 13.08 -6.71 -7.28
C HIS A 28 13.55 -6.69 -5.83
N ASN A 29 12.65 -6.46 -4.89
CA ASN A 29 12.94 -6.49 -3.46
C ASN A 29 13.04 -7.94 -3.00
N HIS A 30 14.19 -8.33 -2.45
CA HIS A 30 14.46 -9.69 -1.97
C HIS A 30 14.55 -9.78 -0.45
N MET A 31 13.98 -8.82 0.27
CA MET A 31 14.02 -8.82 1.72
C MET A 31 13.31 -10.02 2.32
N HIS A 32 13.92 -10.61 3.34
CA HIS A 32 13.30 -11.67 4.12
C HIS A 32 12.29 -11.08 5.11
N LEU A 33 11.40 -11.93 5.64
CA LEU A 33 10.34 -11.48 6.54
C LEU A 33 10.87 -10.70 7.74
N VAL A 34 11.97 -11.15 8.35
CA VAL A 34 12.58 -10.45 9.49
C VAL A 34 13.00 -9.04 9.12
N GLU A 35 13.57 -8.87 7.94
CA GLU A 35 13.98 -7.56 7.44
C GLU A 35 12.77 -6.66 7.17
N LEU A 36 11.70 -7.25 6.63
CA LEU A 36 10.45 -6.52 6.38
C LEU A 36 9.81 -6.07 7.69
N GLU A 37 9.85 -6.90 8.74
CA GLU A 37 9.34 -6.54 10.05
C GLU A 37 10.12 -5.38 10.66
N HIS A 38 11.45 -5.43 10.53
CA HIS A 38 12.32 -4.35 11.01
C HIS A 38 11.99 -3.05 10.26
N ARG A 39 11.90 -3.11 8.95
CA ARG A 39 11.55 -1.94 8.11
C ARG A 39 10.18 -1.38 8.46
N MET A 40 9.18 -2.26 8.63
CA MET A 40 7.81 -1.84 8.97
C MET A 40 7.78 -1.12 10.33
N SER A 41 8.51 -1.65 11.32
CA SER A 41 8.64 -1.00 12.62
C SER A 41 9.21 0.41 12.49
N GLU A 42 10.23 0.58 11.67
CA GLU A 42 10.83 1.90 11.44
C GLU A 42 9.85 2.86 10.76
N PHE A 43 9.09 2.37 9.77
CA PHE A 43 8.07 3.20 9.14
C PHE A 43 7.08 3.73 10.15
N LEU A 44 6.56 2.87 11.02
CA LEU A 44 5.55 3.25 12.00
C LEU A 44 6.09 4.15 13.10
N ASP A 45 7.37 4.02 13.43
CA ASP A 45 8.00 4.85 14.46
C ASP A 45 8.28 6.28 13.98
N ARG A 46 8.37 6.51 12.67
CA ARG A 46 8.84 7.78 12.15
C ARG A 46 7.78 8.57 11.41
N GLU A 47 7.52 8.21 10.15
CA GLU A 47 6.78 9.08 9.24
C GLU A 47 5.53 8.48 8.66
N TYR A 48 5.31 7.18 8.86
CA TYR A 48 4.21 6.46 8.24
C TYR A 48 3.15 6.04 9.21
N ASN A 49 1.92 6.04 8.75
CA ASN A 49 0.81 5.38 9.42
C ASN A 49 0.36 4.21 8.56
N ALA A 50 0.04 3.10 9.20
CA ALA A 50 -0.54 1.95 8.51
C ALA A 50 -1.99 1.78 8.95
N TYR A 51 -2.81 1.31 8.02
CA TYR A 51 -4.22 1.04 8.26
C TYR A 51 -4.55 -0.36 7.79
N LEU A 52 -5.31 -1.08 8.60
CA LEU A 52 -5.86 -2.37 8.19
C LEU A 52 -7.26 -2.17 7.62
N PHE A 53 -7.57 -2.92 6.59
CA PHE A 53 -8.92 -3.00 6.01
C PHE A 53 -9.58 -4.27 6.52
N ILE A 54 -10.77 -4.12 7.11
CA ILE A 54 -11.50 -5.22 7.72
C ILE A 54 -12.84 -5.38 7.02
N GLU A 55 -13.12 -6.59 6.54
CA GLU A 55 -14.40 -6.96 5.96
C GLU A 55 -14.89 -8.25 6.59
N GLU A 56 -16.13 -8.23 7.10
CA GLU A 56 -16.71 -9.39 7.78
C GLU A 56 -15.79 -9.96 8.87
N GLU A 57 -15.21 -9.05 9.67
CA GLU A 57 -14.30 -9.37 10.78
C GLU A 57 -12.95 -9.98 10.36
N LYS A 58 -12.64 -9.94 9.06
CA LYS A 58 -11.36 -10.46 8.54
C LYS A 58 -10.50 -9.33 8.02
N VAL A 59 -9.20 -9.44 8.24
CA VAL A 59 -8.23 -8.53 7.62
C VAL A 59 -8.12 -8.89 6.15
N VAL A 60 -8.50 -7.96 5.28
CA VAL A 60 -8.48 -8.19 3.83
C VAL A 60 -7.36 -7.42 3.12
N GLY A 61 -6.65 -6.55 3.82
CA GLY A 61 -5.55 -5.80 3.24
C GLY A 61 -5.06 -4.69 4.16
N TYR A 62 -4.17 -3.86 3.64
CA TYR A 62 -3.62 -2.73 4.39
C TYR A 62 -3.16 -1.61 3.47
N ALA A 63 -2.92 -0.46 4.06
CA ALA A 63 -2.29 0.68 3.40
C ALA A 63 -1.20 1.25 4.31
N LEU A 64 -0.12 1.75 3.71
CA LEU A 64 0.96 2.44 4.41
C LEU A 64 1.09 3.84 3.81
N VAL A 65 0.91 4.86 4.62
CA VAL A 65 0.71 6.24 4.17
C VAL A 65 1.64 7.18 4.91
N LYS A 66 2.19 8.15 4.17
CA LYS A 66 3.01 9.22 4.74
C LYS A 66 2.35 10.56 4.47
N TYR A 67 2.26 11.41 5.50
CA TYR A 67 1.78 12.77 5.35
C TYR A 67 2.86 13.63 4.67
N LEU A 68 2.45 14.41 3.67
CA LEU A 68 3.31 15.35 2.97
C LEU A 68 2.75 16.76 3.12
N PRO A 69 3.55 17.82 2.91
CA PRO A 69 3.04 19.19 2.98
C PRO A 69 1.84 19.44 2.06
N ASP A 70 1.81 18.79 0.90
CA ASP A 70 0.78 19.00 -0.11
C ASP A 70 -0.23 17.85 -0.23
N GLY A 71 -0.22 16.90 0.69
CA GLY A 71 -1.13 15.75 0.62
C GLY A 71 -0.54 14.51 1.27
N TYR A 72 -0.74 13.37 0.62
CA TYR A 72 -0.27 12.10 1.15
C TYR A 72 0.50 11.32 0.11
N TYR A 73 1.47 10.51 0.59
CA TYR A 73 2.14 9.50 -0.22
C TYR A 73 1.64 8.13 0.24
N LEU A 74 0.98 7.41 -0.65
CA LEU A 74 0.53 6.04 -0.40
C LEU A 74 1.65 5.11 -0.87
N ARG A 75 2.45 4.66 0.08
CA ARG A 75 3.62 3.84 -0.25
C ARG A 75 3.26 2.40 -0.56
N GLN A 76 2.32 1.82 0.18
CA GLN A 76 1.90 0.43 0.01
C GLN A 76 0.40 0.35 0.12
N PHE A 77 -0.20 -0.45 -0.75
CA PHE A 77 -1.64 -0.71 -0.75
C PHE A 77 -1.82 -2.15 -1.22
N PHE A 78 -2.47 -2.96 -0.40
CA PHE A 78 -2.59 -4.38 -0.64
C PHE A 78 -3.98 -4.87 -0.30
N ILE A 79 -4.55 -5.67 -1.19
CA ILE A 79 -5.76 -6.46 -0.94
C ILE A 79 -5.36 -7.92 -1.12
N ASP A 80 -5.67 -8.75 -0.14
CA ASP A 80 -5.36 -10.17 -0.17
C ASP A 80 -5.99 -10.82 -1.41
N ARG A 81 -5.26 -11.73 -2.04
CA ARG A 81 -5.67 -12.43 -3.27
C ARG A 81 -7.03 -13.09 -3.14
N ASP A 82 -7.34 -13.61 -1.95
CA ASP A 82 -8.60 -14.31 -1.71
C ASP A 82 -9.81 -13.39 -1.76
N PHE A 83 -9.60 -12.07 -1.76
CA PHE A 83 -10.67 -11.08 -1.69
C PHE A 83 -10.72 -10.14 -2.89
N ARG A 84 -9.81 -10.26 -3.87
CA ARG A 84 -9.67 -9.26 -4.94
C ARG A 84 -10.85 -9.18 -5.91
N ARG A 85 -11.50 -10.30 -6.22
CA ARG A 85 -12.60 -10.33 -7.17
C ARG A 85 -13.90 -9.79 -6.61
N ARG A 86 -13.90 -9.27 -5.40
CA ARG A 86 -15.08 -8.77 -4.70
C ARG A 86 -15.15 -7.25 -4.71
N HIS A 87 -14.36 -6.59 -5.56
CA HIS A 87 -14.26 -5.13 -5.65
C HIS A 87 -13.86 -4.44 -4.33
N LEU A 88 -13.19 -5.18 -3.45
CA LEU A 88 -12.78 -4.66 -2.16
C LEU A 88 -11.67 -3.62 -2.26
N GLY A 89 -10.86 -3.66 -3.32
CA GLY A 89 -9.81 -2.67 -3.54
C GLY A 89 -10.37 -1.27 -3.66
N THR A 90 -11.40 -1.08 -4.46
CA THR A 90 -12.06 0.21 -4.62
C THR A 90 -12.72 0.67 -3.33
N ALA A 91 -13.43 -0.25 -2.64
CA ALA A 91 -14.06 0.04 -1.36
C ALA A 91 -13.03 0.46 -0.31
N ALA A 92 -11.92 -0.28 -0.21
CA ALA A 92 -10.84 0.02 0.73
C ALA A 92 -10.21 1.38 0.44
N PHE A 93 -9.94 1.68 -0.82
CA PHE A 93 -9.37 2.96 -1.20
C PHE A 93 -10.31 4.13 -0.86
N ASN A 94 -11.60 3.98 -1.10
CA ASN A 94 -12.58 5.00 -0.74
C ASN A 94 -12.65 5.22 0.77
N GLU A 95 -12.58 4.15 1.56
CA GLU A 95 -12.53 4.27 3.02
C GLU A 95 -11.25 4.99 3.47
N LEU A 96 -10.13 4.68 2.83
CA LEU A 96 -8.87 5.36 3.12
C LEU A 96 -8.96 6.86 2.83
N LEU A 97 -9.53 7.24 1.70
CA LEU A 97 -9.72 8.65 1.35
C LEU A 97 -10.53 9.39 2.41
N LYS A 98 -11.59 8.78 2.91
CA LYS A 98 -12.43 9.37 3.97
C LYS A 98 -11.63 9.53 5.25
N GLU A 99 -10.90 8.49 5.65
CA GLU A 99 -10.11 8.49 6.88
C GLU A 99 -9.02 9.56 6.84
N LEU A 100 -8.36 9.71 5.73
CA LEU A 100 -7.29 10.71 5.56
C LEU A 100 -7.83 12.11 5.30
N ASN A 101 -9.07 12.23 4.88
CA ASN A 101 -9.64 13.50 4.40
C ASN A 101 -8.69 14.12 3.36
N ALA A 102 -8.22 13.31 2.42
CA ALA A 102 -7.16 13.68 1.50
C ALA A 102 -7.69 14.42 0.28
N GLU A 103 -7.00 15.50 -0.07
CA GLU A 103 -7.26 16.24 -1.32
C GLU A 103 -6.33 15.77 -2.43
N SER A 104 -5.18 15.24 -2.06
CA SER A 104 -4.17 14.80 -3.01
C SER A 104 -3.43 13.58 -2.48
N ILE A 105 -3.25 12.58 -3.33
CA ILE A 105 -2.49 11.37 -3.02
C ILE A 105 -1.55 11.08 -4.18
N ILE A 106 -0.29 10.80 -3.84
CA ILE A 106 0.72 10.36 -4.80
C ILE A 106 1.00 8.88 -4.54
N ILE A 107 1.14 8.11 -5.62
CA ILE A 107 1.56 6.71 -5.56
C ILE A 107 2.70 6.49 -6.56
N ASP A 108 3.47 5.45 -6.34
CA ASP A 108 4.41 4.93 -7.32
C ASP A 108 3.91 3.56 -7.78
N CYS A 109 4.04 3.27 -9.06
CA CYS A 109 3.65 1.98 -9.61
C CYS A 109 4.71 1.54 -10.60
N LEU A 110 5.19 0.30 -10.45
CA LEU A 110 6.19 -0.26 -11.35
C LEU A 110 5.59 -0.37 -12.76
N PRO A 111 6.35 0.02 -13.80
CA PRO A 111 5.80 0.08 -15.17
C PRO A 111 5.34 -1.28 -15.71
N TRP A 112 5.87 -2.38 -15.19
CA TRP A 112 5.45 -3.72 -15.60
C TRP A 112 4.28 -4.27 -14.78
N ASN A 113 3.80 -3.52 -13.78
CA ASN A 113 2.64 -3.91 -12.99
C ASN A 113 1.37 -3.42 -13.67
N GLU A 114 0.98 -4.11 -14.75
CA GLU A 114 -0.19 -3.72 -15.57
C GLU A 114 -1.49 -3.70 -14.79
N ALA A 115 -1.70 -4.69 -13.93
CA ALA A 115 -2.89 -4.77 -13.10
C ALA A 115 -2.98 -3.59 -12.14
N GLY A 116 -1.85 -3.22 -11.52
CA GLY A 116 -1.78 -2.07 -10.63
C GLY A 116 -2.05 -0.77 -11.36
N LEU A 117 -1.42 -0.57 -12.51
CA LEU A 117 -1.64 0.63 -13.33
C LEU A 117 -3.10 0.79 -13.72
N SER A 118 -3.73 -0.32 -14.17
CA SER A 118 -5.15 -0.31 -14.54
C SER A 118 -6.03 0.05 -13.36
N PHE A 119 -5.74 -0.53 -12.19
CA PHE A 119 -6.50 -0.26 -10.97
C PHE A 119 -6.41 1.23 -10.60
N TRP A 120 -5.20 1.78 -10.53
CA TRP A 120 -5.02 3.18 -10.13
C TRP A 120 -5.66 4.13 -11.14
N LYS A 121 -5.52 3.86 -12.43
CA LYS A 121 -6.16 4.68 -13.47
C LYS A 121 -7.68 4.62 -13.37
N SER A 122 -8.24 3.47 -13.01
CA SER A 122 -9.69 3.32 -12.84
C SER A 122 -10.23 4.18 -11.70
N LEU A 123 -9.38 4.51 -10.72
CA LEU A 123 -9.74 5.38 -9.59
C LEU A 123 -9.53 6.86 -9.89
N GLY A 124 -9.00 7.19 -11.07
CA GLY A 124 -8.78 8.57 -11.46
C GLY A 124 -7.34 9.06 -11.36
N PHE A 125 -6.41 8.19 -10.99
CA PHE A 125 -4.98 8.57 -10.97
C PHE A 125 -4.48 8.80 -12.37
N LYS A 126 -3.59 9.79 -12.51
CA LYS A 126 -2.94 10.13 -13.78
C LYS A 126 -1.44 10.11 -13.57
N GLU A 127 -0.70 9.78 -14.61
CA GLU A 127 0.75 9.80 -14.55
C GLU A 127 1.25 11.23 -14.28
N ALA A 128 2.04 11.40 -13.23
CA ALA A 128 2.57 12.70 -12.82
C ALA A 128 4.07 12.82 -13.06
N ALA A 129 4.79 11.70 -13.03
CA ALA A 129 6.23 11.69 -13.22
C ALA A 129 6.69 10.33 -13.71
N ILE A 130 7.84 10.30 -14.35
CA ILE A 130 8.48 9.06 -14.78
C ILE A 130 9.87 9.02 -14.17
N THR A 131 10.16 7.99 -13.40
CA THR A 131 11.49 7.74 -12.87
C THR A 131 12.32 7.00 -13.93
N MET A 132 13.48 7.52 -14.25
CA MET A 132 14.37 6.91 -15.23
C MET A 132 15.69 6.60 -14.54
N LYS A 133 16.28 5.48 -14.90
CA LYS A 133 17.50 4.99 -14.25
C LYS A 133 18.49 4.50 -15.30
N LEU A 134 19.71 4.97 -15.22
CA LEU A 134 20.83 4.44 -16.01
C LEU A 134 21.70 3.59 -15.09
N LYS A 135 21.92 2.35 -15.46
CA LYS A 135 22.82 1.47 -14.73
C LYS A 135 23.98 1.12 -15.66
N LYS A 136 25.20 1.50 -15.28
CA LYS A 136 26.41 1.12 -16.03
C LYS A 136 26.79 -0.30 -15.64
N SER A 137 27.09 -1.10 -16.64
CA SER A 137 27.51 -2.49 -16.46
C SER A 137 28.97 -2.57 -16.02
#